data_7e4bea71f0ef54ca4d53bc71c521443d
#
_entry.id   7e4bea71f0ef54ca4d53bc71c521443d
#
_cell.length_a   1.000
_cell.length_b   1.000
_cell.length_c   1.000
_cell.angle_alpha   90.00
_cell.angle_beta   90.00
_cell.angle_gamma   90.00
#
_symmetry.space_group_name_H-M   'P 1'
#
loop_
_entity.id
_entity.type
_entity.pdbx_description
1 polymer ?
#
loop_
_entity_poly.entity_id
_entity_poly.type
_entity_poly.pdbx_seq_one_letter_code
_entity_poly.pdbx_strand_id
1 'polypeptide(L)'
;MNSQKGIVGCLLLACTLQMSAQVKTYKYRVNFRDKAETTYALDKPSAYLSERALERRMKQGLPVDSTDIPVCRSYIDMLVGKGAQLVSKSKWNNTVVVQVSDTSVIDKVAALPFVTAVRKVWTAPDSIPARNANRKKEVTNRVTKSNNYYGDAWRQIAVHHGDSLHAAGFRGKGMQIAVIDAGFYNADEISVFKGMDLLGTRDFVNSHSDIYAENYHGMKVLSCMAANKPNVLVGTAPEASYWLLRSEDDDTEQPVEEDYWAEALEFADSVGVDVVNTSLGYYEFDDTTMNYRYRDLDGHYSLMSHSASLAADKGLVLVCSAGNSGRGTWKKITPPGDAENVITVGAADRNLVNADFSSVGNTTDGRVKPDVMAVGVASAVAGNDGTVSHANGTSFASPTLC
;
A
#
# COMPACT_ATOMS: atom_id res chain seq x y z
N MET A 1 -69.52 -50.30 5.73
CA MET A 1 -68.48 -49.90 4.74
C MET A 1 -68.17 -48.44 5.06
N ASN A 2 -67.16 -48.22 5.87
CA ASN A 2 -66.75 -46.89 6.39
C ASN A 2 -65.55 -46.36 5.58
N SER A 3 -65.71 -45.25 4.96
CA SER A 3 -64.62 -44.51 4.30
C SER A 3 -64.07 -43.48 5.30
N GLN A 4 -62.84 -43.70 5.72
CA GLN A 4 -62.09 -42.66 6.46
C GLN A 4 -61.42 -41.70 5.46
N LYS A 5 -61.74 -40.44 5.57
CA LYS A 5 -61.06 -39.33 4.87
C LYS A 5 -59.91 -38.88 5.78
N GLY A 6 -58.66 -39.12 5.36
CA GLY A 6 -57.46 -38.57 5.99
C GLY A 6 -57.26 -37.09 5.59
N ILE A 7 -57.21 -36.24 6.58
CA ILE A 7 -56.83 -34.81 6.41
C ILE A 7 -55.31 -34.75 6.52
N VAL A 8 -54.65 -34.40 5.40
CA VAL A 8 -53.22 -34.09 5.40
C VAL A 8 -53.07 -32.62 5.72
N GLY A 9 -52.62 -32.34 6.94
CA GLY A 9 -52.27 -30.99 7.38
C GLY A 9 -50.88 -30.60 6.86
N CYS A 10 -50.83 -29.67 5.90
CA CYS A 10 -49.59 -29.02 5.51
C CYS A 10 -49.19 -28.01 6.60
N LEU A 11 -48.15 -28.35 7.38
CA LEU A 11 -47.45 -27.36 8.21
C LEU A 11 -46.57 -26.50 7.28
N LEU A 12 -46.98 -25.26 7.02
CA LEU A 12 -46.15 -24.23 6.42
C LEU A 12 -45.17 -23.74 7.52
N LEU A 13 -43.92 -24.18 7.43
CA LEU A 13 -42.81 -23.62 8.23
C LEU A 13 -42.45 -22.24 7.63
N ALA A 14 -42.95 -21.17 8.22
CA ALA A 14 -42.53 -19.82 7.89
C ALA A 14 -41.12 -19.61 8.43
N CYS A 15 -40.09 -19.83 7.61
CA CYS A 15 -38.74 -19.34 7.87
C CYS A 15 -38.77 -17.81 7.80
N THR A 16 -38.90 -17.15 8.93
CA THR A 16 -38.58 -15.72 9.06
C THR A 16 -37.08 -15.57 8.90
N LEU A 17 -36.63 -15.17 7.70
CA LEU A 17 -35.31 -14.60 7.50
C LEU A 17 -35.24 -13.31 8.36
N GLN A 18 -34.67 -13.41 9.55
CA GLN A 18 -34.21 -12.24 10.25
C GLN A 18 -33.07 -11.64 9.43
N MET A 19 -33.37 -10.67 8.59
CA MET A 19 -32.36 -9.76 8.07
C MET A 19 -31.84 -8.98 9.29
N SER A 20 -30.72 -9.47 9.84
CA SER A 20 -29.94 -8.69 10.80
C SER A 20 -29.50 -7.43 10.04
N ALA A 21 -30.07 -6.28 10.37
CA ALA A 21 -29.60 -5.00 9.84
C ALA A 21 -28.13 -4.88 10.23
N GLN A 22 -27.25 -4.84 9.25
CA GLN A 22 -25.81 -4.70 9.51
C GLN A 22 -25.63 -3.35 10.21
N VAL A 23 -25.08 -3.37 11.41
CA VAL A 23 -24.82 -2.13 12.16
C VAL A 23 -23.81 -1.32 11.38
N LYS A 24 -24.22 -0.15 10.91
CA LYS A 24 -23.35 0.73 10.14
C LYS A 24 -22.20 1.19 11.02
N THR A 25 -20.96 0.99 10.56
CA THR A 25 -19.75 1.39 11.27
C THR A 25 -19.02 2.50 10.51
N TYR A 26 -18.25 3.28 11.24
CA TYR A 26 -17.52 4.43 10.72
C TYR A 26 -16.11 4.44 11.28
N LYS A 27 -15.12 4.89 10.47
CA LYS A 27 -13.77 5.14 10.97
C LYS A 27 -13.47 6.62 10.94
N TYR A 28 -12.82 7.09 12.00
CA TYR A 28 -12.45 8.49 12.17
C TYR A 28 -10.97 8.60 12.46
N ARG A 29 -10.28 9.48 11.74
CA ARG A 29 -8.94 9.94 12.07
C ARG A 29 -9.03 10.97 13.20
N VAL A 30 -8.30 10.73 14.27
CA VAL A 30 -8.22 11.59 15.45
C VAL A 30 -6.81 12.15 15.54
N ASN A 31 -6.67 13.47 15.50
CA ASN A 31 -5.39 14.16 15.61
C ASN A 31 -5.12 14.52 17.07
N PHE A 32 -3.90 14.23 17.54
CA PHE A 32 -3.45 14.62 18.88
C PHE A 32 -2.60 15.86 18.84
N ARG A 33 -2.70 16.68 19.90
CA ARG A 33 -1.97 17.94 20.05
C ARG A 33 -0.46 17.71 20.21
N ASP A 34 -0.09 16.68 20.96
CA ASP A 34 1.28 16.44 21.38
C ASP A 34 1.52 14.96 21.71
N LYS A 35 2.72 14.65 22.17
CA LYS A 35 3.14 13.34 22.70
C LYS A 35 3.64 13.48 24.16
N ALA A 36 3.10 14.43 24.94
CA ALA A 36 3.64 14.80 26.24
C ALA A 36 3.60 13.65 27.26
N GLU A 37 2.60 12.77 27.17
CA GLU A 37 2.46 11.61 28.08
C GLU A 37 3.12 10.33 27.53
N THR A 38 4.08 10.46 26.61
CA THR A 38 4.81 9.30 26.10
C THR A 38 5.71 8.68 27.15
N THR A 39 5.86 7.36 27.12
CA THR A 39 6.85 6.63 27.91
C THR A 39 8.17 6.43 27.17
N TYR A 40 8.27 6.87 25.94
CA TYR A 40 9.45 6.77 25.10
C TYR A 40 10.31 8.04 25.21
N ALA A 41 11.62 7.88 25.05
CA ALA A 41 12.58 8.97 25.12
C ALA A 41 13.46 9.04 23.88
N LEU A 42 13.83 10.22 23.44
CA LEU A 42 14.67 10.43 22.25
C LEU A 42 16.08 9.86 22.39
N ASP A 43 16.61 9.82 23.62
CA ASP A 43 17.92 9.25 23.93
C ASP A 43 17.94 7.71 23.97
N LYS A 44 16.77 7.06 23.82
CA LYS A 44 16.62 5.60 23.77
C LYS A 44 15.86 5.13 22.52
N PRO A 45 16.32 5.51 21.31
CA PRO A 45 15.60 5.24 20.08
C PRO A 45 15.49 3.73 19.74
N SER A 46 16.35 2.88 20.29
CA SER A 46 16.27 1.42 20.14
C SER A 46 15.00 0.81 20.72
N ALA A 47 14.23 1.56 21.51
CA ALA A 47 12.92 1.11 22.01
C ALA A 47 11.81 1.13 20.94
N TYR A 48 12.02 1.82 19.81
CA TYR A 48 11.02 2.00 18.76
C TYR A 48 11.58 2.01 17.33
N LEU A 49 12.90 1.96 17.16
CA LEU A 49 13.59 1.80 15.87
C LEU A 49 14.55 0.61 15.95
N SER A 50 14.63 -0.17 14.88
CA SER A 50 15.60 -1.26 14.79
C SER A 50 17.03 -0.73 14.70
N GLU A 51 18.00 -1.60 15.00
CA GLU A 51 19.43 -1.28 14.83
C GLU A 51 19.74 -0.83 13.39
N ARG A 52 19.19 -1.54 12.38
CA ARG A 52 19.36 -1.19 10.97
C ARG A 52 18.80 0.21 10.64
N ALA A 53 17.65 0.57 11.20
CA ALA A 53 17.06 1.91 11.01
C ALA A 53 17.98 2.99 11.59
N LEU A 54 18.54 2.76 12.77
CA LEU A 54 19.49 3.67 13.40
C LEU A 54 20.80 3.76 12.63
N GLU A 55 21.35 2.65 12.14
CA GLU A 55 22.54 2.63 11.30
C GLU A 55 22.34 3.36 9.97
N ARG A 56 21.18 3.20 9.31
CA ARG A 56 20.84 3.93 8.09
C ARG A 56 20.90 5.42 8.31
N ARG A 57 20.23 5.92 9.36
CA ARG A 57 20.23 7.34 9.71
C ARG A 57 21.61 7.85 10.07
N MET A 58 22.36 7.11 10.89
CA MET A 58 23.74 7.46 11.25
C MET A 58 24.64 7.60 10.03
N LYS A 59 24.57 6.65 9.07
CA LYS A 59 25.34 6.70 7.82
C LYS A 59 25.02 7.92 6.96
N GLN A 60 23.79 8.42 7.05
CA GLN A 60 23.31 9.58 6.30
C GLN A 60 23.40 10.89 7.11
N GLY A 61 23.82 10.83 8.37
CA GLY A 61 23.91 12.00 9.26
C GLY A 61 22.53 12.55 9.69
N LEU A 62 21.48 11.72 9.70
CA LEU A 62 20.11 12.10 10.00
C LEU A 62 19.79 11.86 11.49
N PRO A 63 19.22 12.84 12.20
CA PRO A 63 18.84 12.67 13.60
C PRO A 63 17.58 11.86 13.79
N VAL A 64 17.41 11.29 14.98
CA VAL A 64 16.11 10.85 15.50
C VAL A 64 15.45 12.06 16.17
N ASP A 65 14.16 12.29 15.88
CA ASP A 65 13.42 13.43 16.37
C ASP A 65 12.07 13.06 17.02
N SER A 66 11.30 14.05 17.44
CA SER A 66 10.03 13.84 18.13
C SER A 66 8.95 13.14 17.25
N THR A 67 9.06 13.21 15.92
CA THR A 67 8.13 12.52 15.02
C THR A 67 8.31 11.01 15.08
N ASP A 68 9.52 10.53 15.41
CA ASP A 68 9.83 9.10 15.54
C ASP A 68 9.22 8.46 16.79
N ILE A 69 8.95 9.25 17.81
CA ILE A 69 8.35 8.78 19.07
C ILE A 69 6.94 8.24 18.77
N PRO A 70 6.60 7.02 19.23
CA PRO A 70 5.25 6.47 19.08
C PRO A 70 4.16 7.36 19.69
N VAL A 71 2.95 7.24 19.17
CA VAL A 71 1.76 7.90 19.71
C VAL A 71 1.54 7.51 21.18
N CYS A 72 1.13 8.48 22.01
CA CYS A 72 0.92 8.26 23.44
C CYS A 72 -0.09 7.12 23.71
N ARG A 73 0.34 6.10 24.40
CA ARG A 73 -0.51 4.96 24.74
C ARG A 73 -1.67 5.37 25.65
N SER A 74 -1.43 6.25 26.62
CA SER A 74 -2.46 6.79 27.52
C SER A 74 -3.59 7.48 26.75
N TYR A 75 -3.26 8.24 25.69
CA TYR A 75 -4.27 8.88 24.84
C TYR A 75 -5.14 7.83 24.11
N ILE A 76 -4.50 6.81 23.54
CA ILE A 76 -5.22 5.69 22.89
C ILE A 76 -6.15 5.00 23.89
N ASP A 77 -5.66 4.69 25.09
CA ASP A 77 -6.43 4.00 26.13
C ASP A 77 -7.65 4.83 26.58
N MET A 78 -7.52 6.18 26.61
CA MET A 78 -8.65 7.07 26.89
C MET A 78 -9.71 7.04 25.78
N LEU A 79 -9.32 6.94 24.50
CA LEU A 79 -10.26 6.81 23.38
C LEU A 79 -11.01 5.46 23.49
N VAL A 80 -10.27 4.39 23.72
CA VAL A 80 -10.84 3.04 23.88
C VAL A 80 -11.79 3.01 25.09
N GLY A 81 -11.44 3.67 26.18
CA GLY A 81 -12.31 3.83 27.37
C GLY A 81 -13.62 4.60 27.10
N LYS A 82 -13.71 5.37 26.00
CA LYS A 82 -14.95 6.01 25.55
C LYS A 82 -15.79 5.11 24.64
N GLY A 83 -15.31 3.91 24.28
CA GLY A 83 -16.00 2.95 23.42
C GLY A 83 -15.53 2.96 21.96
N ALA A 84 -14.44 3.64 21.64
CA ALA A 84 -13.82 3.59 20.33
C ALA A 84 -12.90 2.36 20.19
N GLN A 85 -12.83 1.75 19.01
CA GLN A 85 -11.91 0.67 18.71
C GLN A 85 -10.73 1.22 17.89
N LEU A 86 -9.50 0.99 18.34
CA LEU A 86 -8.29 1.37 17.57
C LEU A 86 -8.19 0.53 16.29
N VAL A 87 -7.91 1.21 15.17
CA VAL A 87 -7.73 0.59 13.84
C VAL A 87 -6.33 0.78 13.34
N SER A 88 -5.82 2.02 13.33
CA SER A 88 -4.50 2.40 12.80
C SER A 88 -3.91 3.54 13.63
N LYS A 89 -2.61 3.76 13.49
CA LYS A 89 -1.89 4.83 14.18
C LYS A 89 -0.73 5.32 13.33
N SER A 90 -0.49 6.63 13.38
CA SER A 90 0.65 7.27 12.72
C SER A 90 1.46 8.07 13.74
N LYS A 91 2.72 7.69 13.93
CA LYS A 91 3.66 8.42 14.80
C LYS A 91 4.10 9.74 14.16
N TRP A 92 4.27 9.75 12.84
CA TRP A 92 4.71 10.95 12.11
C TRP A 92 3.64 12.03 12.07
N ASN A 93 2.39 11.63 11.87
CA ASN A 93 1.25 12.54 11.82
C ASN A 93 0.63 12.80 13.21
N ASN A 94 1.06 12.07 14.23
CA ASN A 94 0.50 12.07 15.59
C ASN A 94 -1.02 11.86 15.57
N THR A 95 -1.46 10.84 14.82
CA THR A 95 -2.87 10.51 14.63
C THR A 95 -3.15 9.04 14.96
N VAL A 96 -4.41 8.76 15.24
CA VAL A 96 -4.95 7.40 15.25
C VAL A 96 -6.23 7.34 14.44
N VAL A 97 -6.52 6.16 13.88
CA VAL A 97 -7.85 5.86 13.34
C VAL A 97 -8.60 5.00 14.34
N VAL A 98 -9.82 5.41 14.64
CA VAL A 98 -10.72 4.64 15.50
C VAL A 98 -12.00 4.28 14.75
N GLN A 99 -12.54 3.10 15.03
CA GLN A 99 -13.82 2.62 14.53
C GLN A 99 -14.90 2.72 15.61
N VAL A 100 -16.09 3.15 15.22
CA VAL A 100 -17.28 3.23 16.08
C VAL A 100 -18.53 2.79 15.31
N SER A 101 -19.50 2.23 16.01
CA SER A 101 -20.86 1.98 15.52
C SER A 101 -21.87 3.04 16.02
N ASP A 102 -21.57 3.66 17.16
CA ASP A 102 -22.32 4.77 17.73
C ASP A 102 -21.54 6.07 17.56
N THR A 103 -22.04 6.97 16.72
CA THR A 103 -21.37 8.25 16.43
C THR A 103 -21.32 9.19 17.64
N SER A 104 -22.16 8.99 18.67
CA SER A 104 -22.08 9.76 19.92
C SER A 104 -20.77 9.55 20.70
N VAL A 105 -20.06 8.45 20.43
CA VAL A 105 -18.72 8.20 20.97
C VAL A 105 -17.74 9.25 20.46
N ILE A 106 -17.89 9.72 19.21
CA ILE A 106 -16.99 10.69 18.59
C ILE A 106 -17.09 12.06 19.25
N ASP A 107 -18.26 12.48 19.70
CA ASP A 107 -18.41 13.73 20.46
C ASP A 107 -17.63 13.66 21.79
N LYS A 108 -17.63 12.49 22.44
CA LYS A 108 -16.86 12.26 23.69
C LYS A 108 -15.35 12.20 23.42
N VAL A 109 -14.94 11.68 22.27
CA VAL A 109 -13.53 11.68 21.83
C VAL A 109 -13.06 13.09 21.50
N ALA A 110 -13.85 13.84 20.73
CA ALA A 110 -13.52 15.21 20.34
C ALA A 110 -13.41 16.18 21.54
N ALA A 111 -14.13 15.89 22.65
CA ALA A 111 -14.05 16.69 23.87
C ALA A 111 -12.81 16.42 24.71
N LEU A 112 -11.94 15.47 24.37
CA LEU A 112 -10.71 15.19 25.12
C LEU A 112 -9.69 16.32 24.91
N PRO A 113 -9.00 16.79 25.98
CA PRO A 113 -8.20 18.01 25.91
C PRO A 113 -6.98 17.91 25.00
N PHE A 114 -6.54 16.70 24.66
CA PHE A 114 -5.41 16.43 23.77
C PHE A 114 -5.83 16.17 22.32
N VAL A 115 -7.12 16.10 22.02
CA VAL A 115 -7.65 15.94 20.66
C VAL A 115 -7.79 17.32 20.01
N THR A 116 -7.20 17.50 18.84
CA THR A 116 -7.23 18.78 18.10
C THR A 116 -8.19 18.76 16.93
N ALA A 117 -8.39 17.60 16.32
CA ALA A 117 -9.33 17.42 15.22
C ALA A 117 -9.82 15.98 15.14
N VAL A 118 -11.02 15.81 14.60
CA VAL A 118 -11.60 14.50 14.27
C VAL A 118 -12.19 14.59 12.87
N ARG A 119 -11.78 13.67 11.98
CA ARG A 119 -12.26 13.61 10.60
C ARG A 119 -12.76 12.21 10.29
N LYS A 120 -13.97 12.11 9.74
CA LYS A 120 -14.46 10.83 9.21
C LYS A 120 -13.61 10.47 7.98
N VAL A 121 -13.07 9.24 7.95
CA VAL A 121 -12.20 8.74 6.87
C VAL A 121 -12.75 7.48 6.22
N TRP A 122 -13.80 6.86 6.79
CA TRP A 122 -14.40 5.68 6.22
C TRP A 122 -15.84 5.49 6.73
N THR A 123 -16.68 4.97 5.86
CA THR A 123 -18.05 4.55 6.16
C THR A 123 -18.23 3.14 5.64
N ALA A 124 -18.75 2.24 6.48
CA ALA A 124 -19.06 0.87 6.04
C ALA A 124 -19.97 0.93 4.81
N PRO A 125 -19.66 0.24 3.72
CA PRO A 125 -20.54 0.14 2.57
C PRO A 125 -21.84 -0.55 2.95
N ASP A 126 -22.94 -0.19 2.30
CA ASP A 126 -24.29 -0.76 2.57
C ASP A 126 -24.35 -2.26 2.23
N SER A 127 -23.51 -2.73 1.34
CA SER A 127 -23.27 -4.14 1.05
C SER A 127 -21.79 -4.35 0.74
N ILE A 128 -21.15 -5.22 1.50
CA ILE A 128 -19.87 -5.77 1.07
C ILE A 128 -20.23 -6.89 0.10
N PRO A 129 -19.79 -6.83 -1.18
CA PRO A 129 -19.92 -7.97 -2.07
C PRO A 129 -19.41 -9.20 -1.32
N ALA A 130 -20.19 -10.29 -1.30
CA ALA A 130 -19.68 -11.53 -0.71
C ALA A 130 -18.32 -11.77 -1.39
N ARG A 131 -17.22 -11.47 -0.69
CA ARG A 131 -15.91 -11.85 -1.19
C ARG A 131 -16.03 -13.33 -1.48
N ASN A 132 -16.08 -13.67 -2.76
CA ASN A 132 -15.66 -15.00 -3.16
C ASN A 132 -14.24 -15.05 -2.59
N ALA A 133 -14.14 -15.59 -1.36
CA ALA A 133 -12.85 -15.82 -0.72
C ALA A 133 -11.99 -16.37 -1.84
N ASN A 134 -11.03 -15.55 -2.30
CA ASN A 134 -10.32 -15.85 -3.55
C ASN A 134 -9.68 -17.19 -3.30
N ARG A 135 -10.40 -18.27 -3.72
CA ARG A 135 -9.91 -19.61 -3.56
C ARG A 135 -8.65 -19.59 -4.39
N LYS A 136 -7.49 -19.63 -3.73
CA LYS A 136 -6.20 -19.59 -4.41
C LYS A 136 -6.31 -20.49 -5.63
N LYS A 137 -6.20 -19.92 -6.82
CA LYS A 137 -6.24 -20.69 -8.06
C LYS A 137 -4.99 -21.53 -8.10
N GLU A 138 -5.12 -22.75 -8.58
CA GLU A 138 -3.97 -23.65 -8.75
C GLU A 138 -2.86 -22.95 -9.56
N VAL A 139 -1.69 -22.88 -8.98
CA VAL A 139 -0.51 -22.31 -9.63
C VAL A 139 0.11 -23.37 -10.52
N THR A 140 -0.08 -23.26 -11.82
CA THR A 140 0.44 -24.23 -12.79
C THR A 140 1.93 -24.09 -13.05
N ASN A 141 2.47 -22.88 -12.85
CA ASN A 141 3.88 -22.53 -13.13
C ASN A 141 4.36 -22.93 -14.55
N ARG A 142 3.45 -22.98 -15.51
CA ARG A 142 3.78 -23.29 -16.91
C ARG A 142 4.45 -22.09 -17.54
N VAL A 143 5.73 -22.21 -17.85
CA VAL A 143 6.54 -21.13 -18.40
C VAL A 143 7.26 -21.57 -19.66
N THR A 144 7.34 -20.69 -20.64
CA THR A 144 8.17 -20.86 -21.84
C THR A 144 9.54 -20.24 -21.55
N LYS A 145 10.61 -20.97 -21.81
CA LYS A 145 11.96 -20.45 -21.67
C LYS A 145 12.36 -19.63 -22.88
N SER A 146 12.94 -18.47 -22.63
CA SER A 146 13.61 -17.61 -23.61
C SER A 146 15.10 -17.98 -23.73
N ASN A 147 15.74 -17.60 -24.83
CA ASN A 147 17.21 -17.66 -24.96
C ASN A 147 17.92 -16.53 -24.21
N ASN A 148 17.18 -15.53 -23.71
CA ASN A 148 17.71 -14.40 -22.93
C ASN A 148 17.64 -14.71 -21.44
N TYR A 149 18.68 -14.36 -20.68
CA TYR A 149 18.75 -14.55 -19.23
C TYR A 149 17.56 -13.93 -18.49
N TYR A 150 17.13 -12.72 -18.89
CA TYR A 150 16.01 -12.00 -18.27
C TYR A 150 14.63 -12.50 -18.71
N GLY A 151 14.56 -13.43 -19.67
CA GLY A 151 13.30 -13.86 -20.25
C GLY A 151 12.56 -12.70 -20.92
N ASP A 152 11.28 -12.60 -20.66
CA ASP A 152 10.42 -11.56 -21.25
C ASP A 152 10.69 -10.15 -20.70
N ALA A 153 11.35 -10.07 -19.52
CA ALA A 153 11.74 -8.78 -18.93
C ALA A 153 12.95 -8.12 -19.61
N TRP A 154 13.61 -8.79 -20.57
CA TRP A 154 14.84 -8.29 -21.16
C TRP A 154 14.81 -6.81 -21.56
N ARG A 155 13.83 -6.41 -22.36
CA ARG A 155 13.80 -5.03 -22.89
C ARG A 155 13.52 -4.00 -21.81
N GLN A 156 12.68 -4.31 -20.82
CA GLN A 156 12.37 -3.37 -19.74
C GLN A 156 13.56 -3.14 -18.80
N ILE A 157 14.48 -4.11 -18.72
CA ILE A 157 15.71 -3.99 -17.94
C ILE A 157 16.81 -3.32 -18.77
N ALA A 158 17.02 -3.77 -20.01
CA ALA A 158 18.12 -3.31 -20.86
C ALA A 158 17.98 -1.84 -21.26
N VAL A 159 16.76 -1.31 -21.44
CA VAL A 159 16.54 0.10 -21.80
C VAL A 159 17.04 1.07 -20.71
N HIS A 160 17.14 0.60 -19.48
CA HIS A 160 17.67 1.35 -18.34
C HIS A 160 19.10 0.95 -17.98
N HIS A 161 19.77 0.15 -18.81
CA HIS A 161 21.10 -0.41 -18.54
C HIS A 161 21.17 -1.27 -17.25
N GLY A 162 20.03 -1.82 -16.79
CA GLY A 162 19.97 -2.69 -15.62
C GLY A 162 20.76 -4.00 -15.80
N ASP A 163 20.88 -4.48 -17.03
CA ASP A 163 21.72 -5.59 -17.39
C ASP A 163 23.21 -5.30 -17.14
N SER A 164 23.67 -4.08 -17.41
CA SER A 164 25.04 -3.64 -17.13
C SER A 164 25.29 -3.53 -15.61
N LEU A 165 24.31 -3.04 -14.84
CA LEU A 165 24.38 -3.03 -13.38
C LEU A 165 24.48 -4.45 -12.83
N HIS A 166 23.66 -5.38 -13.32
CA HIS A 166 23.72 -6.78 -12.92
C HIS A 166 25.06 -7.44 -13.27
N ALA A 167 25.59 -7.13 -14.46
CA ALA A 167 26.93 -7.63 -14.87
C ALA A 167 28.05 -7.09 -13.96
N ALA A 168 27.89 -5.88 -13.42
CA ALA A 168 28.80 -5.29 -12.44
C ALA A 168 28.57 -5.81 -11.00
N GLY A 169 27.58 -6.71 -10.77
CA GLY A 169 27.29 -7.32 -9.47
C GLY A 169 26.23 -6.58 -8.64
N PHE A 170 25.64 -5.48 -9.15
CA PHE A 170 24.58 -4.74 -8.46
C PHE A 170 23.22 -5.37 -8.74
N ARG A 171 22.75 -6.24 -7.86
CA ARG A 171 21.52 -7.03 -7.99
C ARG A 171 20.60 -6.88 -6.77
N GLY A 172 20.83 -5.86 -5.95
CA GLY A 172 20.05 -5.58 -4.73
C GLY A 172 20.58 -6.26 -3.46
N LYS A 173 21.65 -7.06 -3.53
CA LYS A 173 22.19 -7.79 -2.36
C LYS A 173 22.52 -6.83 -1.21
N GLY A 174 21.97 -7.14 -0.02
CA GLY A 174 22.16 -6.35 1.20
C GLY A 174 21.20 -5.17 1.35
N MET A 175 20.40 -4.88 0.32
CA MET A 175 19.34 -3.85 0.39
C MET A 175 18.02 -4.47 0.86
N GLN A 176 17.28 -3.73 1.67
CA GLN A 176 15.91 -4.07 2.06
C GLN A 176 14.91 -3.22 1.29
N ILE A 177 13.97 -3.86 0.62
CA ILE A 177 12.92 -3.19 -0.16
C ILE A 177 11.56 -3.51 0.46
N ALA A 178 10.76 -2.50 0.75
CA ALA A 178 9.35 -2.68 1.07
C ALA A 178 8.49 -2.45 -0.17
N VAL A 179 7.55 -3.35 -0.42
CA VAL A 179 6.50 -3.16 -1.42
C VAL A 179 5.20 -2.90 -0.66
N ILE A 180 4.67 -1.68 -0.79
CA ILE A 180 3.39 -1.29 -0.19
C ILE A 180 2.34 -1.31 -1.29
N ASP A 181 1.32 -2.21 -1.18
CA ASP A 181 0.37 -2.48 -2.26
C ASP A 181 -0.95 -3.09 -1.76
N ALA A 182 -1.85 -3.45 -2.66
CA ALA A 182 -3.18 -3.98 -2.37
C ALA A 182 -3.23 -5.46 -1.94
N GLY A 183 -2.14 -6.21 -2.15
CA GLY A 183 -2.06 -7.63 -1.85
C GLY A 183 -1.04 -8.34 -2.74
N PHE A 184 -0.76 -9.61 -2.42
CA PHE A 184 0.32 -10.37 -3.05
C PHE A 184 -0.14 -11.79 -3.44
N TYR A 185 -1.29 -11.86 -4.09
CA TYR A 185 -1.97 -13.11 -4.45
C TYR A 185 -1.02 -14.17 -5.03
N ASN A 186 -0.98 -15.36 -4.39
CA ASN A 186 -0.13 -16.50 -4.76
C ASN A 186 1.39 -16.23 -4.81
N ALA A 187 1.92 -15.09 -4.33
CA ALA A 187 3.35 -14.81 -4.40
C ALA A 187 4.19 -15.86 -3.63
N ASP A 188 3.62 -16.50 -2.63
CA ASP A 188 4.22 -17.60 -1.86
C ASP A 188 4.37 -18.93 -2.65
N GLU A 189 3.59 -19.10 -3.74
CA GLU A 189 3.55 -20.33 -4.53
C GLU A 189 4.15 -20.18 -5.95
N ILE A 190 4.23 -18.94 -6.45
CA ILE A 190 4.70 -18.64 -7.81
C ILE A 190 6.21 -18.86 -7.92
N SER A 191 6.62 -19.71 -8.87
CA SER A 191 7.98 -20.20 -9.00
C SER A 191 9.04 -19.14 -9.31
N VAL A 192 8.67 -17.96 -9.84
CA VAL A 192 9.63 -16.89 -10.11
C VAL A 192 10.13 -16.21 -8.82
N PHE A 193 9.41 -16.38 -7.71
CA PHE A 193 9.80 -15.88 -6.38
C PHE A 193 10.53 -16.92 -5.53
N LYS A 194 10.73 -18.13 -6.06
CA LYS A 194 11.39 -19.20 -5.30
C LYS A 194 12.82 -18.79 -4.91
N GLY A 195 13.05 -18.73 -3.60
CA GLY A 195 14.35 -18.33 -3.05
C GLY A 195 14.52 -16.82 -2.87
N MET A 196 13.45 -16.03 -3.07
CA MET A 196 13.41 -14.63 -2.64
C MET A 196 13.66 -14.54 -1.14
N ASP A 197 14.51 -13.62 -0.72
CA ASP A 197 14.75 -13.33 0.70
C ASP A 197 13.59 -12.48 1.26
N LEU A 198 12.60 -13.16 1.82
CA LEU A 198 11.41 -12.55 2.42
C LEU A 198 11.63 -12.32 3.92
N LEU A 199 11.70 -11.06 4.33
CA LEU A 199 11.89 -10.65 5.73
C LEU A 199 10.59 -10.74 6.55
N GLY A 200 9.45 -10.52 5.90
CA GLY A 200 8.15 -10.64 6.52
C GLY A 200 7.02 -9.99 5.72
N THR A 201 5.82 -10.16 6.24
CA THR A 201 4.59 -9.63 5.65
C THR A 201 3.76 -8.93 6.71
N ARG A 202 2.96 -7.94 6.32
CA ARG A 202 2.00 -7.31 7.22
C ARG A 202 0.80 -6.76 6.45
N ASP A 203 -0.40 -6.97 7.02
CA ASP A 203 -1.64 -6.38 6.54
C ASP A 203 -2.07 -5.26 7.49
N PHE A 204 -2.17 -4.03 6.98
CA PHE A 204 -2.61 -2.84 7.73
C PHE A 204 -4.10 -2.57 7.58
N VAL A 205 -4.76 -3.21 6.61
CA VAL A 205 -6.20 -3.11 6.38
C VAL A 205 -6.96 -4.07 7.30
N ASN A 206 -6.49 -5.33 7.32
CA ASN A 206 -7.08 -6.41 8.13
C ASN A 206 -6.00 -7.35 8.64
N SER A 207 -5.60 -7.19 9.89
CA SER A 207 -4.53 -7.99 10.51
C SER A 207 -4.81 -9.51 10.60
N HIS A 208 -6.02 -9.94 10.25
CA HIS A 208 -6.44 -11.34 10.26
C HIS A 208 -6.51 -11.95 8.85
N SER A 209 -6.27 -11.19 7.81
CA SER A 209 -6.28 -11.71 6.44
C SER A 209 -4.92 -12.29 6.05
N ASP A 210 -4.95 -13.13 5.00
CA ASP A 210 -3.77 -13.65 4.34
C ASP A 210 -3.48 -12.79 3.11
N ILE A 211 -2.41 -12.00 3.13
CA ILE A 211 -2.03 -11.13 2.01
C ILE A 211 -1.83 -11.89 0.69
N TYR A 212 -1.58 -13.20 0.75
CA TYR A 212 -1.46 -14.07 -0.42
C TYR A 212 -2.81 -14.56 -0.97
N ALA A 213 -3.90 -14.24 -0.30
CA ALA A 213 -5.28 -14.44 -0.77
C ALA A 213 -5.95 -13.12 -1.19
N GLU A 214 -5.27 -11.99 -1.02
CA GLU A 214 -5.75 -10.66 -1.36
C GLU A 214 -5.45 -10.30 -2.83
N ASN A 215 -5.49 -9.03 -3.22
CA ASN A 215 -5.30 -8.58 -4.60
C ASN A 215 -3.96 -9.07 -5.22
N TYR A 216 -3.97 -9.28 -6.52
CA TYR A 216 -2.81 -9.72 -7.29
C TYR A 216 -1.88 -8.58 -7.75
N HIS A 217 -2.27 -7.31 -7.57
CA HIS A 217 -1.53 -6.17 -8.11
C HIS A 217 -0.11 -6.10 -7.53
N GLY A 218 0.04 -6.15 -6.21
CA GLY A 218 1.35 -6.11 -5.56
C GLY A 218 2.24 -7.31 -5.91
N MET A 219 1.67 -8.49 -6.19
CA MET A 219 2.43 -9.63 -6.69
C MET A 219 3.03 -9.33 -8.08
N LYS A 220 2.27 -8.69 -8.98
CA LYS A 220 2.81 -8.26 -10.28
C LYS A 220 3.88 -7.20 -10.15
N VAL A 221 3.65 -6.20 -9.29
CA VAL A 221 4.63 -5.16 -8.93
C VAL A 221 5.92 -5.78 -8.38
N LEU A 222 5.80 -6.67 -7.41
CA LEU A 222 6.93 -7.41 -6.83
C LEU A 222 7.74 -8.16 -7.89
N SER A 223 7.08 -8.72 -8.90
CA SER A 223 7.77 -9.49 -9.95
C SER A 223 8.70 -8.65 -10.82
N CYS A 224 8.47 -7.35 -10.95
CA CYS A 224 9.37 -6.44 -11.68
C CYS A 224 10.73 -6.32 -10.99
N MET A 225 10.79 -6.53 -9.67
CA MET A 225 12.01 -6.42 -8.86
C MET A 225 12.56 -7.79 -8.43
N ALA A 226 11.72 -8.59 -7.77
CA ALA A 226 12.13 -9.79 -7.03
C ALA A 226 12.15 -11.09 -7.85
N ALA A 227 11.54 -11.12 -9.04
CA ALA A 227 11.56 -12.33 -9.85
C ALA A 227 13.00 -12.76 -10.13
N ASN A 228 13.30 -14.06 -9.90
CA ASN A 228 14.65 -14.61 -10.09
C ASN A 228 14.60 -16.01 -10.72
N LYS A 229 14.00 -16.09 -11.91
CA LYS A 229 13.96 -17.33 -12.69
C LYS A 229 14.62 -17.11 -14.07
N PRO A 230 15.92 -17.42 -14.20
CA PRO A 230 16.65 -17.23 -15.44
C PRO A 230 15.94 -17.85 -16.65
N ASN A 231 15.98 -17.14 -17.79
CA ASN A 231 15.35 -17.47 -19.05
C ASN A 231 13.80 -17.44 -19.03
N VAL A 232 13.18 -17.01 -17.92
CA VAL A 232 11.73 -16.89 -17.77
C VAL A 232 11.34 -15.45 -17.41
N LEU A 233 11.74 -15.02 -16.22
CA LEU A 233 11.52 -13.67 -15.70
C LEU A 233 12.56 -13.37 -14.63
N VAL A 234 13.35 -12.32 -14.82
CA VAL A 234 14.30 -11.80 -13.83
C VAL A 234 14.03 -10.32 -13.65
N GLY A 235 13.83 -9.90 -12.42
CA GLY A 235 13.56 -8.51 -12.05
C GLY A 235 14.82 -7.68 -11.89
N THR A 236 14.66 -6.43 -11.43
CA THR A 236 15.73 -5.45 -11.29
C THR A 236 16.56 -5.63 -10.02
N ALA A 237 15.98 -6.19 -8.95
CA ALA A 237 16.66 -6.41 -7.67
C ALA A 237 16.45 -7.83 -7.12
N PRO A 238 16.83 -8.90 -7.90
CA PRO A 238 16.48 -10.29 -7.58
C PRO A 238 17.22 -10.86 -6.36
N GLU A 239 18.19 -10.13 -5.80
CA GLU A 239 18.97 -10.52 -4.62
C GLU A 239 18.76 -9.59 -3.42
N ALA A 240 17.77 -8.67 -3.50
CA ALA A 240 17.35 -7.86 -2.38
C ALA A 240 16.51 -8.68 -1.38
N SER A 241 16.40 -8.17 -0.15
CA SER A 241 15.50 -8.69 0.88
C SER A 241 14.20 -7.90 0.86
N TYR A 242 13.05 -8.58 1.04
CA TYR A 242 11.74 -7.96 0.81
C TYR A 242 10.83 -7.96 2.03
N TRP A 243 10.12 -6.84 2.24
CA TRP A 243 8.93 -6.72 3.07
C TRP A 243 7.70 -6.54 2.18
N LEU A 244 6.63 -7.32 2.40
CA LEU A 244 5.38 -7.22 1.66
C LEU A 244 4.30 -6.66 2.59
N LEU A 245 3.83 -5.46 2.28
CA LEU A 245 2.96 -4.66 3.16
C LEU A 245 1.66 -4.32 2.41
N ARG A 246 0.53 -4.81 2.93
CA ARG A 246 -0.78 -4.47 2.36
C ARG A 246 -1.36 -3.26 3.05
N SER A 247 -1.78 -2.24 2.27
CA SER A 247 -2.38 -1.00 2.77
C SER A 247 -3.65 -0.56 2.03
N GLU A 248 -4.05 -1.27 0.97
CA GLU A 248 -5.21 -0.92 0.16
C GLU A 248 -6.35 -1.92 0.32
N ASP A 249 -7.58 -1.43 0.37
CA ASP A 249 -8.82 -2.20 0.48
C ASP A 249 -9.58 -2.15 -0.85
N ASP A 250 -9.51 -3.22 -1.64
CA ASP A 250 -10.17 -3.32 -2.94
C ASP A 250 -11.71 -3.16 -2.91
N ASP A 251 -12.32 -3.24 -1.74
CA ASP A 251 -13.78 -3.17 -1.62
C ASP A 251 -14.28 -1.72 -1.57
N THR A 252 -13.43 -0.75 -1.22
CA THR A 252 -13.78 0.67 -1.07
C THR A 252 -12.59 1.57 -1.39
N GLU A 253 -12.85 2.75 -1.96
CA GLU A 253 -11.85 3.80 -2.19
C GLU A 253 -12.13 4.95 -1.22
N GLN A 254 -11.55 4.90 -0.02
CA GLN A 254 -11.84 5.86 1.04
C GLN A 254 -10.56 6.39 1.72
N PRO A 255 -10.57 7.62 2.26
CA PRO A 255 -9.37 8.27 2.82
C PRO A 255 -8.65 7.50 3.95
N VAL A 256 -9.27 6.49 4.55
CA VAL A 256 -8.62 5.62 5.56
C VAL A 256 -7.42 4.86 5.01
N GLU A 257 -7.37 4.62 3.69
CA GLU A 257 -6.27 3.90 3.05
C GLU A 257 -4.98 4.70 3.10
N GLU A 258 -5.07 6.03 3.13
CA GLU A 258 -3.91 6.88 3.39
C GLU A 258 -3.33 6.68 4.80
N ASP A 259 -4.19 6.41 5.81
CA ASP A 259 -3.74 6.11 7.18
C ASP A 259 -3.05 4.74 7.24
N TYR A 260 -3.59 3.74 6.55
CA TYR A 260 -2.96 2.40 6.45
C TYR A 260 -1.62 2.48 5.75
N TRP A 261 -1.55 3.23 4.66
CA TRP A 261 -0.31 3.43 3.92
C TRP A 261 0.73 4.16 4.77
N ALA A 262 0.34 5.21 5.49
CA ALA A 262 1.25 5.94 6.37
C ALA A 262 1.79 5.03 7.49
N GLU A 263 0.95 4.20 8.11
CA GLU A 263 1.40 3.22 9.13
C GLU A 263 2.34 2.17 8.51
N ALA A 264 2.07 1.70 7.27
CA ALA A 264 2.93 0.77 6.56
C ALA A 264 4.31 1.38 6.26
N LEU A 265 4.36 2.64 5.83
CA LEU A 265 5.59 3.37 5.57
C LEU A 265 6.41 3.60 6.85
N GLU A 266 5.74 3.97 7.95
CA GLU A 266 6.37 4.12 9.26
C GLU A 266 6.91 2.80 9.82
N PHE A 267 6.23 1.69 9.54
CA PHE A 267 6.72 0.35 9.84
C PHE A 267 7.99 0.06 9.04
N ALA A 268 7.98 0.31 7.73
CA ALA A 268 9.16 0.12 6.86
C ALA A 268 10.37 0.93 7.36
N ASP A 269 10.17 2.18 7.74
CA ASP A 269 11.22 2.99 8.40
C ASP A 269 11.74 2.32 9.68
N SER A 270 10.83 1.87 10.54
CA SER A 270 11.17 1.35 11.86
C SER A 270 11.96 0.04 11.80
N VAL A 271 11.72 -0.81 10.81
CA VAL A 271 12.45 -2.07 10.62
C VAL A 271 13.75 -1.91 9.83
N GLY A 272 14.01 -0.71 9.27
CA GLY A 272 15.26 -0.38 8.62
C GLY A 272 15.29 -0.65 7.12
N VAL A 273 14.15 -0.55 6.43
CA VAL A 273 14.06 -0.61 4.96
C VAL A 273 14.89 0.52 4.34
N ASP A 274 15.54 0.24 3.22
CA ASP A 274 16.32 1.23 2.47
C ASP A 274 15.49 1.89 1.38
N VAL A 275 14.69 1.09 0.65
CA VAL A 275 13.91 1.53 -0.50
C VAL A 275 12.45 1.09 -0.35
N VAL A 276 11.52 1.97 -0.65
CA VAL A 276 10.09 1.66 -0.68
C VAL A 276 9.57 1.86 -2.10
N ASN A 277 8.96 0.82 -2.66
CA ASN A 277 8.15 0.95 -3.87
C ASN A 277 6.67 1.05 -3.48
N THR A 278 6.00 2.08 -3.99
CA THR A 278 4.55 2.23 -3.88
C THR A 278 3.96 2.46 -5.26
N SER A 279 3.07 1.56 -5.66
CA SER A 279 2.39 1.63 -6.95
C SER A 279 0.91 1.98 -6.80
N LEU A 280 0.61 2.74 -5.75
CA LEU A 280 -0.70 3.23 -5.34
C LEU A 280 -0.80 4.75 -5.48
N GLY A 281 -2.02 5.27 -5.52
CA GLY A 281 -2.22 6.72 -5.49
C GLY A 281 -3.69 7.10 -5.62
N TYR A 282 -4.12 8.08 -4.83
CA TYR A 282 -5.51 8.46 -4.67
C TYR A 282 -5.76 9.91 -5.12
N TYR A 283 -6.89 10.17 -5.74
CA TYR A 283 -7.42 11.51 -6.01
C TYR A 283 -8.96 11.54 -6.03
N GLU A 284 -9.59 10.40 -6.28
CA GLU A 284 -11.03 10.20 -6.24
C GLU A 284 -11.36 9.21 -5.14
N PHE A 285 -12.44 9.47 -4.41
CA PHE A 285 -12.94 8.63 -3.34
C PHE A 285 -14.42 8.33 -3.55
N ASP A 286 -14.94 7.27 -2.93
CA ASP A 286 -16.36 6.89 -2.95
C ASP A 286 -17.26 8.07 -2.52
N ASP A 287 -16.85 8.83 -1.51
CA ASP A 287 -17.44 10.11 -1.17
C ASP A 287 -16.73 11.22 -1.95
N THR A 288 -17.30 11.64 -3.06
CA THR A 288 -16.73 12.65 -3.96
C THR A 288 -16.45 14.01 -3.32
N THR A 289 -17.03 14.28 -2.14
CA THR A 289 -16.73 15.50 -1.37
C THR A 289 -15.32 15.47 -0.77
N MET A 290 -14.70 14.30 -0.70
CA MET A 290 -13.35 14.07 -0.19
C MET A 290 -12.29 14.08 -1.30
N ASN A 291 -12.69 14.15 -2.58
CA ASN A 291 -11.79 14.14 -3.73
C ASN A 291 -10.76 15.25 -3.66
N TYR A 292 -9.54 14.92 -4.05
CA TYR A 292 -8.48 15.92 -4.24
C TYR A 292 -8.74 16.78 -5.47
N ARG A 293 -8.23 17.98 -5.41
CA ARG A 293 -8.23 18.96 -6.51
C ARG A 293 -6.79 19.24 -6.91
N TYR A 294 -6.57 19.75 -8.11
CA TYR A 294 -5.22 20.08 -8.56
C TYR A 294 -4.44 20.97 -7.57
N ARG A 295 -5.11 21.95 -6.94
CA ARG A 295 -4.50 22.83 -5.94
C ARG A 295 -3.97 22.12 -4.69
N ASP A 296 -4.41 20.87 -4.47
CA ASP A 296 -4.05 20.07 -3.30
C ASP A 296 -2.77 19.23 -3.56
N LEU A 297 -2.21 19.30 -4.80
CA LEU A 297 -0.98 18.60 -5.19
C LEU A 297 0.27 19.44 -4.90
N ASP A 298 0.49 19.76 -3.65
CA ASP A 298 1.60 20.58 -3.17
C ASP A 298 2.69 19.79 -2.40
N GLY A 299 2.53 18.48 -2.31
CA GLY A 299 3.43 17.58 -1.59
C GLY A 299 3.17 17.47 -0.09
N HIS A 300 2.19 18.23 0.43
CA HIS A 300 1.92 18.31 1.88
C HIS A 300 0.45 18.12 2.24
N TYR A 301 -0.48 18.43 1.35
CA TYR A 301 -1.90 18.44 1.63
C TYR A 301 -2.46 17.03 1.94
N SER A 302 -2.14 16.04 1.13
CA SER A 302 -2.54 14.66 1.42
C SER A 302 -1.70 14.07 2.55
N LEU A 303 -2.33 13.19 3.35
CA LEU A 303 -1.61 12.48 4.41
C LEU A 303 -0.47 11.63 3.84
N MET A 304 -0.69 11.03 2.66
CA MET A 304 0.32 10.22 1.99
C MET A 304 1.51 11.07 1.55
N SER A 305 1.28 12.20 0.89
CA SER A 305 2.36 13.06 0.40
C SER A 305 3.17 13.65 1.54
N HIS A 306 2.50 14.09 2.61
CA HIS A 306 3.18 14.53 3.83
C HIS A 306 4.04 13.42 4.46
N SER A 307 3.49 12.21 4.60
CA SER A 307 4.22 11.07 5.16
C SER A 307 5.36 10.61 4.24
N ALA A 308 5.19 10.70 2.92
CA ALA A 308 6.23 10.37 1.94
C ALA A 308 7.42 11.34 2.04
N SER A 309 7.15 12.65 2.14
CA SER A 309 8.18 13.67 2.35
C SER A 309 8.95 13.43 3.64
N LEU A 310 8.25 13.13 4.75
CA LEU A 310 8.89 12.78 6.03
C LEU A 310 9.75 11.52 5.92
N ALA A 311 9.30 10.50 5.20
CA ALA A 311 10.08 9.27 5.02
C ALA A 311 11.39 9.53 4.27
N ALA A 312 11.35 10.36 3.23
CA ALA A 312 12.55 10.77 2.51
C ALA A 312 13.52 11.55 3.41
N ASP A 313 13.02 12.46 4.24
CA ASP A 313 13.82 13.21 5.23
C ASP A 313 14.44 12.28 6.29
N LYS A 314 13.85 11.10 6.51
CA LYS A 314 14.39 10.06 7.40
C LYS A 314 15.33 9.08 6.70
N GLY A 315 15.63 9.32 5.42
CA GLY A 315 16.66 8.62 4.66
C GLY A 315 16.17 7.38 3.92
N LEU A 316 14.86 7.20 3.74
CA LEU A 316 14.32 6.21 2.83
C LEU A 316 14.33 6.73 1.39
N VAL A 317 14.61 5.84 0.44
CA VAL A 317 14.37 6.12 -0.97
C VAL A 317 12.95 5.66 -1.32
N LEU A 318 12.07 6.60 -1.65
CA LEU A 318 10.71 6.27 -2.09
C LEU A 318 10.61 6.35 -3.60
N VAL A 319 10.12 5.29 -4.23
CA VAL A 319 9.83 5.20 -5.66
C VAL A 319 8.31 5.06 -5.81
N CYS A 320 7.68 6.09 -6.37
CA CYS A 320 6.24 6.23 -6.45
C CYS A 320 5.77 6.22 -7.91
N SER A 321 4.68 5.51 -8.21
CA SER A 321 4.04 5.61 -9.52
C SER A 321 3.40 7.00 -9.72
N ALA A 322 3.47 7.54 -10.95
CA ALA A 322 2.89 8.85 -11.26
C ALA A 322 1.35 8.85 -11.35
N GLY A 323 0.74 7.66 -11.50
CA GLY A 323 -0.69 7.50 -11.79
C GLY A 323 -0.97 7.25 -13.28
N ASN A 324 -2.20 6.82 -13.58
CA ASN A 324 -2.60 6.34 -14.91
C ASN A 324 -3.74 7.18 -15.53
N SER A 325 -3.84 8.44 -15.13
CA SER A 325 -4.95 9.34 -15.51
C SER A 325 -4.68 10.22 -16.72
N GLY A 326 -3.56 10.02 -17.44
CA GLY A 326 -3.14 10.86 -18.54
C GLY A 326 -4.16 11.03 -19.67
N ARG A 327 -5.00 9.99 -19.93
CA ARG A 327 -6.13 10.03 -20.88
C ARG A 327 -7.41 10.62 -20.29
N GLY A 328 -7.51 10.66 -18.96
CA GLY A 328 -8.70 11.10 -18.24
C GLY A 328 -8.82 12.61 -18.12
N THR A 329 -9.83 13.06 -17.39
CA THR A 329 -10.05 14.48 -17.08
C THR A 329 -9.05 14.99 -16.04
N TRP A 330 -8.60 14.15 -15.14
CA TRP A 330 -7.62 14.49 -14.11
C TRP A 330 -6.25 14.82 -14.71
N LYS A 331 -5.69 13.95 -15.52
CA LYS A 331 -4.39 14.06 -16.22
C LYS A 331 -3.17 14.16 -15.31
N LYS A 332 -3.34 14.61 -14.08
CA LYS A 332 -2.26 14.95 -13.17
C LYS A 332 -1.74 13.73 -12.42
N ILE A 333 -0.54 13.88 -11.87
CA ILE A 333 -0.01 12.91 -10.91
C ILE A 333 -0.98 12.72 -9.74
N THR A 334 -0.83 11.62 -9.02
CA THR A 334 -1.63 11.32 -7.83
C THR A 334 -0.75 11.28 -6.58
N PRO A 335 -1.24 11.74 -5.43
CA PRO A 335 -0.56 11.48 -4.16
C PRO A 335 -0.26 9.97 -3.99
N PRO A 336 0.95 9.58 -3.49
CA PRO A 336 2.02 10.43 -2.97
C PRO A 336 3.04 10.89 -4.02
N GLY A 337 2.80 10.72 -5.32
CA GLY A 337 3.73 11.10 -6.39
C GLY A 337 4.01 12.62 -6.47
N ASP A 338 3.21 13.47 -5.84
CA ASP A 338 3.44 14.90 -5.71
C ASP A 338 4.35 15.28 -4.54
N ALA A 339 4.71 14.33 -3.67
CA ALA A 339 5.54 14.58 -2.50
C ALA A 339 6.93 15.13 -2.87
N GLU A 340 7.54 15.86 -1.93
CA GLU A 340 8.93 16.30 -2.06
C GLU A 340 9.88 15.12 -1.84
N ASN A 341 11.07 15.22 -2.41
CA ASN A 341 12.17 14.27 -2.18
C ASN A 341 11.84 12.78 -2.49
N VAL A 342 10.75 12.49 -3.22
CA VAL A 342 10.43 11.16 -3.72
C VAL A 342 10.70 11.06 -5.22
N ILE A 343 11.00 9.86 -5.71
CA ILE A 343 11.20 9.59 -7.13
C ILE A 343 9.85 9.18 -7.72
N THR A 344 9.23 10.09 -8.47
CA THR A 344 7.96 9.82 -9.14
C THR A 344 8.23 9.32 -10.54
N VAL A 345 7.67 8.17 -10.89
CA VAL A 345 7.99 7.44 -12.13
C VAL A 345 6.78 7.42 -13.07
N GLY A 346 6.96 8.01 -14.24
CA GLY A 346 6.03 7.91 -15.37
C GLY A 346 6.25 6.66 -16.20
N ALA A 347 5.27 6.30 -17.04
CA ALA A 347 5.33 5.14 -17.90
C ALA A 347 5.73 5.50 -19.33
N ALA A 348 6.68 4.78 -19.90
CA ALA A 348 7.04 4.78 -21.30
C ALA A 348 6.90 3.38 -21.91
N ASP A 349 6.92 3.29 -23.23
CA ASP A 349 7.07 2.03 -23.95
C ASP A 349 8.55 1.62 -24.07
N ARG A 350 8.79 0.47 -24.69
CA ARG A 350 10.14 -0.08 -24.91
C ARG A 350 11.00 0.70 -25.92
N ASN A 351 10.42 1.71 -26.59
CA ASN A 351 11.10 2.62 -27.48
C ASN A 351 11.29 4.01 -26.84
N LEU A 352 11.03 4.12 -25.53
CA LEU A 352 11.10 5.35 -24.74
C LEU A 352 10.06 6.41 -25.16
N VAL A 353 8.96 5.99 -25.79
CA VAL A 353 7.84 6.86 -26.09
C VAL A 353 6.93 6.91 -24.86
N ASN A 354 6.58 8.12 -24.41
CA ASN A 354 5.67 8.33 -23.28
C ASN A 354 4.34 7.61 -23.53
N ALA A 355 3.88 6.86 -22.51
CA ALA A 355 2.56 6.26 -22.53
C ALA A 355 1.49 7.33 -22.31
N ASP A 356 0.48 7.37 -23.17
CA ASP A 356 -0.59 8.37 -23.14
C ASP A 356 -1.48 8.29 -21.88
N PHE A 357 -1.49 7.14 -21.21
CA PHE A 357 -2.15 6.97 -19.90
C PHE A 357 -1.31 7.51 -18.73
N SER A 358 0.02 7.68 -18.90
CA SER A 358 0.87 8.15 -17.82
C SER A 358 0.45 9.53 -17.36
N SER A 359 0.19 9.68 -16.07
CA SER A 359 -0.11 10.99 -15.48
C SER A 359 1.06 11.96 -15.60
N VAL A 360 0.75 13.25 -15.67
CA VAL A 360 1.71 14.33 -15.89
C VAL A 360 1.62 15.38 -14.76
N GLY A 361 2.73 16.08 -14.55
CA GLY A 361 2.80 17.25 -13.64
C GLY A 361 2.30 18.52 -14.34
N ASN A 362 2.69 19.68 -13.90
CA ASN A 362 3.47 19.96 -12.71
C ASN A 362 2.62 19.79 -11.43
N THR A 363 3.30 19.80 -10.26
CA THR A 363 2.61 20.04 -8.98
C THR A 363 2.09 21.47 -8.92
N THR A 364 1.24 21.77 -7.95
CA THR A 364 0.66 23.12 -7.76
C THR A 364 1.71 24.16 -7.44
N ASP A 365 2.76 23.79 -6.70
CA ASP A 365 3.90 24.63 -6.36
C ASP A 365 4.96 24.72 -7.46
N GLY A 366 4.71 24.13 -8.63
CA GLY A 366 5.50 24.27 -9.85
C GLY A 366 6.65 23.28 -10.03
N ARG A 367 6.79 22.29 -9.13
CA ARG A 367 7.80 21.22 -9.30
C ARG A 367 7.45 20.36 -10.52
N VAL A 368 8.48 19.99 -11.30
CA VAL A 368 8.33 19.08 -12.44
C VAL A 368 8.16 17.65 -11.93
N LYS A 369 7.08 16.99 -12.32
CA LYS A 369 6.79 15.57 -12.04
C LYS A 369 6.15 14.94 -13.30
N PRO A 370 6.33 13.65 -13.56
CA PRO A 370 7.23 12.72 -12.86
C PRO A 370 8.70 13.14 -13.04
N ASP A 371 9.56 12.67 -12.12
CA ASP A 371 11.01 12.96 -12.16
C ASP A 371 11.70 12.19 -13.26
N VAL A 372 11.27 10.96 -13.49
CA VAL A 372 11.83 10.00 -14.45
C VAL A 372 10.75 9.17 -15.13
N MET A 373 11.13 8.42 -16.14
CA MET A 373 10.26 7.49 -16.87
C MET A 373 10.90 6.09 -16.88
N ALA A 374 10.08 5.06 -16.78
CA ALA A 374 10.49 3.68 -17.00
C ALA A 374 9.48 2.91 -17.84
N VAL A 375 9.80 1.68 -18.25
CA VAL A 375 8.89 0.86 -19.05
C VAL A 375 7.66 0.47 -18.23
N GLY A 376 6.52 1.00 -18.63
CA GLY A 376 5.20 0.73 -18.06
C GLY A 376 4.18 0.26 -19.09
N VAL A 377 4.59 0.10 -20.35
CA VAL A 377 3.74 -0.45 -21.43
C VAL A 377 4.16 -1.86 -21.76
N ALA A 378 3.23 -2.78 -21.69
CA ALA A 378 3.45 -4.22 -21.89
C ALA A 378 4.64 -4.75 -21.07
N SER A 379 4.75 -4.30 -19.82
CA SER A 379 5.77 -4.77 -18.89
C SER A 379 5.56 -6.25 -18.59
N ALA A 380 6.63 -7.04 -18.67
CA ALA A 380 6.58 -8.46 -18.31
C ALA A 380 6.45 -8.60 -16.78
N VAL A 381 5.45 -9.31 -16.33
CA VAL A 381 5.11 -9.53 -14.92
C VAL A 381 4.73 -10.98 -14.68
N ALA A 382 4.74 -11.41 -13.41
CA ALA A 382 4.20 -12.72 -13.06
C ALA A 382 2.67 -12.73 -13.23
N GLY A 383 2.15 -13.80 -13.81
CA GLY A 383 0.72 -14.08 -13.86
C GLY A 383 0.24 -14.78 -12.59
N ASN A 384 -1.07 -14.67 -12.29
CA ASN A 384 -1.69 -15.21 -11.08
C ASN A 384 -1.55 -16.75 -10.94
N ASP A 385 -1.28 -17.44 -12.03
CA ASP A 385 -1.10 -18.89 -12.12
C ASP A 385 0.38 -19.30 -12.26
N GLY A 386 1.31 -18.35 -12.10
CA GLY A 386 2.74 -18.56 -12.22
C GLY A 386 3.26 -18.57 -13.67
N THR A 387 2.43 -18.20 -14.66
CA THR A 387 2.88 -17.90 -16.03
C THR A 387 3.56 -16.53 -16.07
N VAL A 388 4.13 -16.14 -17.22
CA VAL A 388 4.52 -14.75 -17.51
C VAL A 388 3.37 -14.08 -18.26
N SER A 389 3.00 -12.89 -17.81
CA SER A 389 1.99 -12.05 -18.45
C SER A 389 2.53 -10.64 -18.72
N HIS A 390 1.74 -9.80 -19.40
CA HIS A 390 2.11 -8.42 -19.69
C HIS A 390 1.03 -7.48 -19.14
N ALA A 391 1.46 -6.36 -18.58
CA ALA A 391 0.57 -5.37 -17.99
C ALA A 391 1.00 -3.94 -18.34
N ASN A 392 0.03 -3.02 -18.31
CA ASN A 392 0.25 -1.59 -18.53
C ASN A 392 0.01 -0.83 -17.22
N GLY A 393 0.83 0.15 -16.92
CA GLY A 393 0.69 1.02 -15.77
C GLY A 393 2.00 1.65 -15.32
N THR A 394 1.91 2.85 -14.77
CA THR A 394 3.01 3.44 -14.00
C THR A 394 3.37 2.57 -12.80
N SER A 395 2.42 1.73 -12.34
CA SER A 395 2.62 0.70 -11.32
C SER A 395 3.71 -0.32 -11.65
N PHE A 396 4.05 -0.52 -12.94
CA PHE A 396 5.12 -1.42 -13.38
C PHE A 396 6.38 -0.66 -13.80
N ALA A 397 6.25 0.62 -14.13
CA ALA A 397 7.37 1.52 -14.35
C ALA A 397 8.13 1.81 -13.03
N SER A 398 7.40 2.12 -11.96
CA SER A 398 7.96 2.40 -10.64
C SER A 398 8.88 1.27 -10.13
N PRO A 399 8.44 0.01 -10.03
CA PRO A 399 9.31 -1.07 -9.57
C PRO A 399 10.42 -1.44 -10.58
N THR A 400 10.28 -1.13 -11.87
CA THR A 400 11.36 -1.33 -12.85
C THR A 400 12.52 -0.37 -12.61
N LEU A 401 12.24 0.83 -12.07
CA LEU A 401 13.25 1.80 -11.69
C LEU A 401 13.83 1.52 -10.28
N CYS A 402 12.99 1.03 -9.36
CA CYS A 402 13.35 0.70 -7.99
C CYS A 402 14.48 -0.33 -7.91
#